data_9623a3b6e3f9c949af43bf9c94cee450
#
_entry.id   9623a3b6e3f9c949af43bf9c94cee450
#
_cell.length_a   1.000
_cell.length_b   1.000
_cell.length_c   1.000
_cell.angle_alpha   90.00
_cell.angle_beta   90.00
_cell.angle_gamma   90.00
#
_symmetry.space_group_name_H-M   'P 1'
#
loop_
_entity.id
_entity.type
_entity.pdbx_description
1 polymer ?
#
loop_
_entity_poly.entity_id
_entity_poly.type
_entity_poly.pdbx_seq_one_letter_code
_entity_poly.pdbx_strand_id
1 'polypeptide(L)'
;TQGYSSAASDVYKRQKMHPLLTSRIIGLFNSRVTNPRNAQLIFTTHDTNLLNASLFRRDQIWFTQKDSFGASELYSLAEYKVRNSAPFEKEYLMGKYGGIPVIGQFERLFDLREEEYGSTDEQA
;
A
#
# COMPACT_ATOMS: atom_id res chain seq x y z
N THR A 1 26.35 4.11 -10.05
CA THR A 1 24.93 3.76 -10.22
C THR A 1 24.21 3.41 -8.92
N GLN A 2 24.88 2.88 -7.92
CA GLN A 2 24.27 2.60 -6.61
C GLN A 2 23.93 3.87 -5.82
N GLY A 3 24.64 4.99 -5.98
CA GLY A 3 24.37 6.25 -5.33
C GLY A 3 23.07 6.94 -5.82
N TYR A 4 22.67 6.71 -7.05
CA TYR A 4 21.44 7.29 -7.62
C TYR A 4 20.17 6.65 -7.06
N SER A 5 20.15 5.33 -6.90
CA SER A 5 18.98 4.64 -6.36
C SER A 5 18.76 4.91 -4.87
N SER A 6 19.83 5.06 -4.07
CA SER A 6 19.71 5.40 -2.66
C SER A 6 19.26 6.85 -2.44
N ALA A 7 19.75 7.81 -3.23
CA ALA A 7 19.34 9.20 -3.15
C ALA A 7 17.86 9.39 -3.53
N ALA A 8 17.39 8.74 -4.58
CA ALA A 8 15.98 8.78 -4.98
C ALA A 8 15.07 8.12 -3.93
N SER A 9 15.50 7.02 -3.33
CA SER A 9 14.78 6.35 -2.23
C SER A 9 14.68 7.23 -0.99
N ASP A 10 15.73 7.95 -0.62
CA ASP A 10 15.74 8.83 0.54
C ASP A 10 14.85 10.06 0.36
N VAL A 11 14.84 10.65 -0.82
CA VAL A 11 13.94 11.77 -1.15
C VAL A 11 12.49 11.32 -1.06
N TYR A 12 12.16 10.14 -1.58
CA TYR A 12 10.82 9.58 -1.52
C TYR A 12 10.34 9.29 -0.11
N LYS A 13 11.19 8.75 0.75
CA LYS A 13 10.86 8.46 2.16
C LYS A 13 10.60 9.69 3.01
N ARG A 14 11.24 10.82 2.69
CA ARG A 14 11.19 12.05 3.48
C ARG A 14 10.08 13.01 3.07
N GLN A 15 9.59 12.91 1.84
CA GLN A 15 8.60 13.83 1.28
C GLN A 15 7.33 13.07 0.91
N LYS A 16 6.24 13.40 1.57
CA LYS A 16 4.90 13.01 1.13
C LYS A 16 4.57 13.84 -0.11
N MET A 17 4.67 13.23 -1.29
CA MET A 17 4.29 13.89 -2.52
C MET A 17 2.78 13.99 -2.64
N HIS A 18 2.33 15.10 -3.23
CA HIS A 18 0.93 15.25 -3.54
C HIS A 18 0.47 14.11 -4.47
N PRO A 19 -0.72 13.50 -4.26
CA PRO A 19 -1.21 12.37 -5.07
C PRO A 19 -1.21 12.64 -6.58
N LEU A 20 -1.55 13.87 -6.99
CA LEU A 20 -1.51 14.27 -8.40
C LEU A 20 -0.10 14.24 -9.00
N LEU A 21 0.89 14.64 -8.21
CA LEU A 21 2.29 14.61 -8.64
C LEU A 21 2.79 13.18 -8.79
N THR A 22 2.45 12.31 -7.84
CA THR A 22 2.77 10.87 -7.89
C THR A 22 2.18 10.23 -9.14
N SER A 23 0.91 10.46 -9.44
CA SER A 23 0.24 9.95 -10.63
C SER A 23 0.89 10.47 -11.92
N ARG A 24 1.34 11.72 -11.93
CA ARG A 24 2.06 12.31 -13.08
C ARG A 24 3.39 11.64 -13.31
N ILE A 25 4.17 11.41 -12.27
CA ILE A 25 5.47 10.72 -12.37
C ILE A 25 5.27 9.31 -12.93
N ILE A 26 4.32 8.57 -12.40
CA ILE A 26 3.97 7.23 -12.89
C ILE A 26 3.58 7.29 -14.38
N GLY A 27 2.78 8.26 -14.77
CA GLY A 27 2.38 8.48 -16.16
C GLY A 27 3.56 8.72 -17.10
N LEU A 28 4.60 9.42 -16.66
CA LEU A 28 5.83 9.64 -17.42
C LEU A 28 6.56 8.32 -17.73
N PHE A 29 6.59 7.38 -16.79
CA PHE A 29 7.19 6.06 -16.99
C PHE A 29 6.34 5.13 -17.85
N ASN A 30 5.01 5.27 -17.78
CA ASN A 30 4.08 4.44 -18.55
C ASN A 30 3.95 4.86 -20.02
N SER A 31 4.34 6.06 -20.38
CA SER A 31 4.23 6.60 -21.74
C SER A 31 5.49 6.33 -22.56
N ARG A 32 5.31 5.79 -23.75
CA ARG A 32 6.43 5.60 -24.70
C ARG A 32 7.02 6.91 -25.22
N VAL A 33 6.25 7.98 -25.19
CA VAL A 33 6.70 9.31 -25.63
C VAL A 33 7.71 9.90 -24.64
N THR A 34 7.41 9.81 -23.34
CA THR A 34 8.27 10.33 -22.27
C THR A 34 9.29 9.32 -21.77
N ASN A 35 9.07 8.04 -22.02
CA ASN A 35 9.97 6.94 -21.64
C ASN A 35 10.28 6.02 -22.85
N PRO A 36 10.96 6.53 -23.89
CA PRO A 36 11.23 5.77 -25.11
C PRO A 36 12.22 4.61 -24.90
N ARG A 37 13.02 4.67 -23.82
CA ARG A 37 14.03 3.65 -23.49
C ARG A 37 13.54 2.60 -22.51
N ASN A 38 12.25 2.61 -22.16
CA ASN A 38 11.62 1.68 -21.21
C ASN A 38 12.34 1.62 -19.85
N ALA A 39 12.67 2.78 -19.29
CA ALA A 39 13.16 2.84 -17.91
C ALA A 39 12.09 2.31 -16.94
N GLN A 40 12.53 1.64 -15.90
CA GLN A 40 11.65 1.02 -14.91
C GLN A 40 11.59 1.87 -13.64
N LEU A 41 10.40 2.05 -13.10
CA LEU A 41 10.15 2.67 -11.82
C LEU A 41 9.66 1.61 -10.84
N ILE A 42 10.38 1.42 -9.74
CA ILE A 42 9.97 0.57 -8.63
C ILE A 42 9.82 1.47 -7.40
N PHE A 43 8.67 1.42 -6.76
CA PHE A 43 8.39 2.23 -5.58
C PHE A 43 7.46 1.51 -4.62
N THR A 44 7.45 1.97 -3.37
CA THR A 44 6.53 1.52 -2.34
C THR A 44 5.64 2.67 -1.90
N THR A 45 4.40 2.37 -1.55
CA THR A 45 3.44 3.38 -1.12
C THR A 45 2.39 2.78 -0.18
N HIS A 46 1.79 3.64 0.63
CA HIS A 46 0.58 3.34 1.39
C HIS A 46 -0.68 3.97 0.78
N ASP A 47 -0.54 4.67 -0.34
CA ASP A 47 -1.64 5.35 -1.01
C ASP A 47 -2.47 4.36 -1.84
N THR A 48 -3.66 4.02 -1.34
CA THR A 48 -4.60 3.10 -1.99
C THR A 48 -5.20 3.66 -3.28
N ASN A 49 -5.20 4.99 -3.47
CA ASN A 49 -5.67 5.62 -4.70
C ASN A 49 -4.84 5.22 -5.93
N LEU A 50 -3.60 4.78 -5.72
CA LEU A 50 -2.74 4.28 -6.78
C LEU A 50 -3.11 2.87 -7.25
N LEU A 51 -3.96 2.15 -6.51
CA LEU A 51 -4.51 0.85 -6.91
C LEU A 51 -5.61 1.05 -7.97
N ASN A 52 -5.18 1.40 -9.16
CA ASN A 52 -6.08 1.77 -10.25
C ASN A 52 -5.67 1.03 -11.54
N ALA A 53 -6.64 0.34 -12.12
CA ALA A 53 -6.46 -0.41 -13.36
C ALA A 53 -6.10 0.48 -14.58
N SER A 54 -6.38 1.79 -14.51
CA SER A 54 -5.96 2.74 -15.55
C SER A 54 -4.47 3.12 -15.45
N LEU A 55 -3.86 3.01 -14.27
CA LEU A 55 -2.45 3.32 -14.04
C LEU A 55 -1.56 2.09 -14.17
N PHE A 56 -2.01 0.95 -13.67
CA PHE A 56 -1.22 -0.28 -13.58
C PHE A 56 -1.98 -1.50 -14.08
N ARG A 57 -1.22 -2.43 -14.63
CA ARG A 57 -1.69 -3.80 -14.83
C ARG A 57 -1.56 -4.59 -13.53
N ARG A 58 -2.35 -5.66 -13.39
CA ARG A 58 -2.30 -6.57 -12.23
C ARG A 58 -0.91 -7.16 -11.96
N ASP A 59 -0.10 -7.37 -12.99
CA ASP A 59 1.27 -7.90 -12.88
C ASP A 59 2.29 -6.88 -12.35
N GLN A 60 1.93 -5.61 -12.34
CA GLN A 60 2.75 -4.51 -11.84
C GLN A 60 2.52 -4.20 -10.37
N ILE A 61 1.45 -4.73 -9.78
CA ILE A 61 1.05 -4.46 -8.40
C ILE A 61 1.48 -5.62 -7.51
N TRP A 62 2.21 -5.29 -6.46
CA TRP A 62 2.72 -6.23 -5.47
C TRP A 62 2.32 -5.79 -4.07
N PHE A 63 2.00 -6.74 -3.21
CA PHE A 63 1.66 -6.50 -1.82
C PHE A 63 2.73 -7.07 -0.91
N THR A 64 2.96 -6.38 0.20
CA THR A 64 3.77 -6.89 1.31
C THR A 64 2.88 -7.12 2.52
N GLN A 65 3.06 -8.23 3.18
CA GLN A 65 2.33 -8.63 4.37
C GLN A 65 3.29 -9.24 5.37
N LYS A 66 3.07 -9.00 6.66
CA LYS A 66 3.75 -9.73 7.73
C LYS A 66 2.88 -10.89 8.20
N ASP A 67 3.49 -12.04 8.38
CA ASP A 67 2.83 -13.18 9.02
C ASP A 67 2.78 -13.03 10.55
N SER A 68 2.18 -14.00 11.23
CA SER A 68 2.07 -14.02 12.69
C SER A 68 3.42 -14.13 13.42
N PHE A 69 4.48 -14.55 12.72
CA PHE A 69 5.84 -14.65 13.26
C PHE A 69 6.69 -13.41 12.95
N GLY A 70 6.13 -12.42 12.27
CA GLY A 70 6.82 -11.19 11.88
C GLY A 70 7.66 -11.30 10.61
N ALA A 71 7.60 -12.42 9.90
CA ALA A 71 8.23 -12.56 8.59
C ALA A 71 7.43 -11.81 7.51
N SER A 72 8.13 -11.19 6.58
CA SER A 72 7.52 -10.46 5.47
C SER A 72 7.32 -11.38 4.27
N GLU A 73 6.15 -11.32 3.69
CA GLU A 73 5.78 -11.99 2.45
C GLU A 73 5.54 -10.97 1.34
N LEU A 74 5.99 -11.27 0.14
CA LEU A 74 5.78 -10.46 -1.06
C LEU A 74 5.02 -11.29 -2.09
N TYR A 75 3.88 -10.78 -2.58
CA TYR A 75 3.08 -11.48 -3.57
C TYR A 75 2.45 -10.51 -4.57
N SER A 76 2.21 -10.98 -5.78
CA SER A 76 1.64 -10.20 -6.88
C SER A 76 0.12 -10.27 -6.91
N LEU A 77 -0.52 -9.15 -7.30
CA LEU A 77 -1.94 -9.14 -7.62
C LEU A 77 -2.28 -10.11 -8.77
N ALA A 78 -1.33 -10.40 -9.65
CA ALA A 78 -1.52 -11.36 -10.74
C ALA A 78 -1.74 -12.81 -10.26
N GLU A 79 -1.37 -13.15 -9.03
CA GLU A 79 -1.66 -14.46 -8.42
C GLU A 79 -3.15 -14.66 -8.16
N TYR A 80 -3.89 -13.58 -7.99
CA TYR A 80 -5.34 -13.58 -7.92
C TYR A 80 -5.93 -13.52 -9.32
N LYS A 81 -6.99 -14.29 -9.59
CA LYS A 81 -7.68 -14.29 -10.88
C LYS A 81 -8.53 -13.03 -11.05
N VAL A 82 -7.90 -11.89 -11.17
CA VAL A 82 -8.53 -10.57 -11.24
C VAL A 82 -8.54 -10.08 -12.70
N ARG A 83 -9.63 -9.49 -13.12
CA ARG A 83 -9.72 -8.85 -14.44
C ARG A 83 -8.89 -7.55 -14.46
N ASN A 84 -8.30 -7.22 -15.60
CA ASN A 84 -7.53 -5.99 -15.77
C ASN A 84 -8.35 -4.70 -15.53
N SER A 85 -9.68 -4.77 -15.64
CA SER A 85 -10.61 -3.67 -15.37
C SER A 85 -11.26 -3.72 -14.00
N ALA A 86 -10.80 -4.59 -13.11
CA ALA A 86 -11.37 -4.72 -11.77
C ALA A 86 -11.12 -3.46 -10.92
N PRO A 87 -12.01 -3.14 -9.96
CA PRO A 87 -11.83 -2.04 -9.02
C PRO A 87 -10.82 -2.45 -7.93
N PHE A 88 -9.52 -2.40 -8.23
CA PHE A 88 -8.45 -2.89 -7.35
C PHE A 88 -8.46 -2.27 -5.96
N GLU A 89 -8.64 -0.95 -5.87
CA GLU A 89 -8.70 -0.26 -4.58
C GLU A 89 -9.85 -0.78 -3.71
N LYS A 90 -11.05 -0.84 -4.27
CA LYS A 90 -12.23 -1.31 -3.55
C LYS A 90 -12.06 -2.75 -3.07
N GLU A 91 -11.59 -3.63 -3.92
CA GLU A 91 -11.37 -5.04 -3.58
C GLU A 91 -10.26 -5.22 -2.56
N TYR A 92 -9.19 -4.40 -2.63
CA TYR A 92 -8.14 -4.37 -1.62
C TYR A 92 -8.67 -3.94 -0.25
N LEU A 93 -9.44 -2.85 -0.20
CA LEU A 93 -10.04 -2.34 1.04
C LEU A 93 -11.07 -3.31 1.65
N MET A 94 -11.68 -4.16 0.83
CA MET A 94 -12.56 -5.25 1.29
C MET A 94 -11.81 -6.49 1.80
N GLY A 95 -10.48 -6.49 1.73
CA GLY A 95 -9.63 -7.58 2.20
C GLY A 95 -9.45 -8.75 1.23
N LYS A 96 -9.87 -8.62 -0.02
CA LYS A 96 -9.77 -9.72 -1.02
C LYS A 96 -8.35 -10.13 -1.36
N TYR A 97 -7.38 -9.22 -1.19
CA TYR A 97 -5.97 -9.45 -1.56
C TYR A 97 -5.05 -9.60 -0.34
N GLY A 98 -5.56 -9.49 0.88
CA GLY A 98 -4.74 -9.42 2.08
C GLY A 98 -3.97 -8.10 2.20
N GLY A 99 -2.92 -8.06 3.03
CA GLY A 99 -2.09 -6.86 3.22
C GLY A 99 -2.78 -5.71 3.93
N ILE A 100 -3.98 -5.92 4.48
CA ILE A 100 -4.74 -4.93 5.23
C ILE A 100 -4.46 -5.09 6.73
N PRO A 101 -4.24 -3.98 7.48
CA PRO A 101 -4.18 -4.02 8.93
C PRO A 101 -5.49 -4.56 9.52
N VAL A 102 -5.40 -5.44 10.49
CA VAL A 102 -6.58 -5.98 11.19
C VAL A 102 -7.06 -4.95 12.21
N ILE A 103 -7.94 -4.05 11.78
CA ILE A 103 -8.43 -2.93 12.61
C ILE A 103 -9.30 -3.42 13.77
N GLY A 104 -10.00 -4.54 13.63
CA GLY A 104 -10.85 -5.10 14.69
C GLY A 104 -10.13 -5.49 15.98
N GLN A 105 -8.80 -5.62 15.96
CA GLN A 105 -8.01 -5.82 17.19
C GLN A 105 -7.81 -4.52 17.98
N PHE A 106 -7.91 -3.36 17.34
CA PHE A 106 -7.81 -2.08 18.03
C PHE A 106 -9.06 -1.76 18.84
N GLU A 107 -10.22 -2.14 18.40
CA GLU A 107 -11.48 -1.99 19.15
C GLU A 107 -11.42 -2.74 20.47
N ARG A 108 -10.91 -3.96 20.49
CA ARG A 108 -10.72 -4.75 21.73
C ARG A 108 -9.76 -4.09 22.72
N LEU A 109 -8.76 -3.35 22.25
CA LEU A 109 -7.84 -2.62 23.12
C LEU A 109 -8.53 -1.43 23.81
N PHE A 110 -9.49 -0.81 23.13
CA PHE A 110 -10.29 0.27 23.71
C PHE A 110 -11.35 -0.27 24.68
N ASP A 111 -12.01 -1.36 24.36
CA ASP A 111 -12.98 -2.03 25.24
C ASP A 111 -12.34 -2.49 26.55
N LEU A 112 -11.15 -3.07 26.50
CA LEU A 112 -10.40 -3.48 27.70
C LEU A 112 -10.00 -2.28 28.57
N ARG A 113 -9.77 -1.10 27.98
CA ARG A 113 -9.47 0.13 28.72
C ARG A 113 -10.70 0.71 29.41
N GLU A 114 -11.87 0.62 28.82
CA GLU A 114 -13.11 1.08 29.42
C GLU A 114 -13.52 0.19 30.61
N GLU A 115 -13.29 -1.12 30.54
CA GLU A 115 -13.52 -2.03 31.65
C GLU A 115 -12.56 -1.76 32.84
N GLU A 116 -11.30 -1.40 32.57
CA GLU A 116 -10.32 -1.09 33.60
C GLU A 116 -10.58 0.28 34.27
N TYR A 117 -11.15 1.23 33.54
CA TYR A 117 -11.53 2.54 34.08
C TYR A 117 -12.89 2.53 34.79
N GLY A 118 -13.85 1.71 34.34
CA GLY A 118 -15.17 1.56 34.95
C GLY A 118 -15.14 0.88 36.31
N SER A 119 -14.15 0.05 36.59
CA SER A 119 -14.01 -0.66 37.89
C SER A 119 -13.43 0.22 39.00
N THR A 120 -12.86 1.37 38.69
CA THR A 120 -12.29 2.29 39.68
C THR A 120 -13.29 3.33 40.20
N ASP A 121 -14.38 3.57 39.51
CA ASP A 121 -15.39 4.56 39.93
C ASP A 121 -16.44 3.96 40.88
N GLU A 122 -16.56 2.64 41.01
CA GLU A 122 -17.48 1.99 41.95
C GLU A 122 -16.92 1.84 43.38
N GLN A 123 -15.67 2.19 43.65
CA GLN A 123 -15.04 2.12 44.97
C GLN A 123 -14.84 3.49 45.65
N ALA A 124 -15.38 4.56 45.08
CA ALA A 124 -15.48 5.86 45.73
C ALA A 124 -16.90 6.09 46.30
#